data_dd1928ce2869595bbefd3c9a4c9e0ae8
#
_entry.id   dd1928ce2869595bbefd3c9a4c9e0ae8
#
_cell.length_a   1.000
_cell.length_b   1.000
_cell.length_c   1.000
_cell.angle_alpha   90.00
_cell.angle_beta   90.00
_cell.angle_gamma   90.00
#
_symmetry.space_group_name_H-M   'P 1'
#
loop_
_entity.id
_entity.type
_entity.pdbx_description
1 polymer ?
#
loop_
_entity_poly.entity_id
_entity_poly.type
_entity_poly.pdbx_seq_one_letter_code
_entity_poly.pdbx_strand_id
1 'polypeptide(L)'
;MRKLNFILIALCISMSVFAQDMTTNTGAPVGDNQNSKTAGEYGPVLLEDIHLIEKLAAFDRERIPERVVHARGAGAFGYFEASKDMSEFTMAAPFQEVGKKTELAVRFSTVIHGKGSPETARDPRGFAVKFYTEQGNYDIVGNNLPIFFIRDAIKFPDMVHSLKPSPVTNKQDPNRFFDFFSNIPESTHMITRLWTDLGTPLGYQYMNGSSVHGFKWINDKGEVIYVKYSWVSKQGEKNMSVKEAAMQQAKDWQHATVSLRNDIEEGDYPQWDLYVQLIKPEDIHSFDFWPLDATKDWPADKIEKIKIGTMTLNRNPVNYFQEVESIAFAPGSLIPGVEPSEDKLLQGRLFSYFDTHRHRLGPNYLQVDVNRPKGKVVNYNADSYASTRNQNFDNPDVNYQPSNKTPVAENTTYRASKTTLNNVTITQQKISKTNDFAQAGDFYRSLTDTEKDHLISNLAGDLGQVTDKNIQKKMITHFYRADRDYGMRVATALGFDKEDFMGH
;
A
#
# COMPACT_ATOMS: atom_id res chain seq x y z
N MET A 1 -66.76 36.62 13.77
CA MET A 1 -65.39 36.07 13.97
C MET A 1 -65.51 34.55 13.88
N ARG A 2 -65.14 33.97 12.71
CA ARG A 2 -65.13 32.50 12.50
C ARG A 2 -63.74 32.01 12.79
N LYS A 3 -63.60 31.09 13.75
CA LYS A 3 -62.37 30.39 14.06
C LYS A 3 -62.19 29.26 13.01
N LEU A 4 -61.10 29.34 12.24
CA LEU A 4 -60.66 28.31 11.31
C LEU A 4 -59.81 27.31 12.07
N ASN A 5 -60.31 26.10 12.27
CA ASN A 5 -59.53 24.99 12.84
C ASN A 5 -58.73 24.34 11.71
N PHE A 6 -57.42 24.48 11.74
CA PHE A 6 -56.51 23.68 10.91
C PHE A 6 -56.33 22.30 11.54
N ILE A 7 -56.84 21.27 10.90
CA ILE A 7 -56.57 19.88 11.21
C ILE A 7 -55.29 19.50 10.46
N LEU A 8 -54.18 19.29 11.21
CA LEU A 8 -52.92 18.78 10.68
C LEU A 8 -53.08 17.26 10.55
N ILE A 9 -53.29 16.75 9.33
CA ILE A 9 -53.24 15.31 9.04
C ILE A 9 -51.77 14.92 8.92
N ALA A 10 -51.23 14.29 9.96
CA ALA A 10 -49.92 13.64 9.90
C ALA A 10 -50.04 12.36 9.06
N LEU A 11 -49.53 12.40 7.83
CA LEU A 11 -49.46 11.22 6.97
C LEU A 11 -48.27 10.37 7.46
N CYS A 12 -48.52 9.39 8.31
CA CYS A 12 -47.54 8.34 8.62
C CYS A 12 -47.37 7.45 7.40
N ILE A 13 -46.36 7.73 6.58
CA ILE A 13 -45.90 6.79 5.56
C ILE A 13 -45.19 5.66 6.31
N SER A 14 -45.92 4.58 6.59
CA SER A 14 -45.29 3.32 7.00
C SER A 14 -44.50 2.81 5.79
N MET A 15 -43.19 2.99 5.80
CA MET A 15 -42.30 2.24 4.92
C MET A 15 -42.42 0.75 5.31
N SER A 16 -43.27 0.04 4.57
CA SER A 16 -43.26 -1.42 4.61
C SER A 16 -41.89 -1.87 4.10
N VAL A 17 -40.96 -2.25 5.00
CA VAL A 17 -39.79 -2.99 4.62
C VAL A 17 -40.31 -4.35 4.14
N PHE A 18 -40.44 -4.52 2.83
CA PHE A 18 -40.66 -5.84 2.26
C PHE A 18 -39.42 -6.66 2.54
N ALA A 19 -39.51 -7.67 3.39
CA ALA A 19 -38.46 -8.63 3.57
C ALA A 19 -38.20 -9.28 2.20
N GLN A 20 -36.93 -9.27 1.77
CA GLN A 20 -36.52 -10.03 0.59
C GLN A 20 -36.54 -11.52 0.92
N ASP A 21 -37.08 -12.34 0.05
CA ASP A 21 -37.04 -13.78 0.19
C ASP A 21 -35.58 -14.27 0.14
N MET A 22 -35.22 -15.11 1.11
CA MET A 22 -33.92 -15.78 1.10
C MET A 22 -33.87 -16.76 -0.07
N THR A 23 -32.70 -16.82 -0.74
CA THR A 23 -32.48 -17.75 -1.86
C THR A 23 -31.21 -18.57 -1.68
N THR A 24 -31.14 -19.70 -2.37
CA THR A 24 -29.89 -20.44 -2.64
C THR A 24 -28.95 -19.63 -3.53
N ASN A 25 -27.72 -20.08 -3.74
CA ASN A 25 -26.77 -19.42 -4.65
C ASN A 25 -27.24 -19.44 -6.12
N THR A 26 -28.15 -20.35 -6.46
CA THR A 26 -28.74 -20.41 -7.82
C THR A 26 -30.04 -19.63 -7.95
N GLY A 27 -30.48 -18.94 -6.89
CA GLY A 27 -31.65 -18.06 -6.88
C GLY A 27 -32.97 -18.73 -6.52
N ALA A 28 -32.99 -20.01 -6.13
CA ALA A 28 -34.21 -20.68 -5.68
C ALA A 28 -34.64 -20.22 -4.26
N PRO A 29 -35.92 -19.93 -3.99
CA PRO A 29 -36.38 -19.55 -2.65
C PRO A 29 -36.08 -20.62 -1.60
N VAL A 30 -35.68 -20.18 -0.39
CA VAL A 30 -35.41 -21.05 0.77
C VAL A 30 -36.58 -20.99 1.72
N GLY A 31 -37.22 -22.13 1.96
CA GLY A 31 -38.40 -22.23 2.84
C GLY A 31 -38.07 -22.34 4.33
N ASP A 32 -36.95 -22.93 4.69
CA ASP A 32 -36.46 -23.05 6.09
C ASP A 32 -34.96 -22.88 6.16
N ASN A 33 -34.49 -21.96 6.99
CA ASN A 33 -33.08 -21.69 7.23
C ASN A 33 -32.64 -22.08 8.66
N GLN A 34 -33.52 -22.71 9.45
CA GLN A 34 -33.26 -23.08 10.83
C GLN A 34 -33.12 -24.60 11.02
N ASN A 35 -33.74 -25.39 10.14
CA ASN A 35 -33.77 -26.83 10.24
C ASN A 35 -33.27 -27.46 8.94
N SER A 36 -32.44 -28.49 9.08
CA SER A 36 -31.98 -29.31 7.95
C SER A 36 -33.07 -30.33 7.56
N LYS A 37 -33.08 -30.70 6.28
CA LYS A 37 -33.97 -31.78 5.80
C LYS A 37 -33.53 -33.15 6.32
N THR A 38 -34.40 -33.83 7.07
CA THR A 38 -34.08 -35.13 7.72
C THR A 38 -35.13 -36.16 7.37
N ALA A 39 -34.74 -37.42 7.56
CA ALA A 39 -35.65 -38.57 7.46
C ALA A 39 -36.46 -38.75 8.77
N GLY A 40 -37.42 -37.85 9.02
CA GLY A 40 -38.17 -37.79 10.29
C GLY A 40 -37.44 -36.96 11.36
N GLU A 41 -38.10 -36.69 12.49
CA GLU A 41 -37.63 -35.81 13.56
C GLU A 41 -36.22 -36.14 14.07
N TYR A 42 -35.93 -37.43 14.24
CA TYR A 42 -34.66 -37.95 14.78
C TYR A 42 -33.82 -38.69 13.73
N GLY A 43 -34.20 -38.61 12.46
CA GLY A 43 -33.52 -39.31 11.37
C GLY A 43 -32.27 -38.61 10.90
N PRO A 44 -31.48 -39.23 10.02
CA PRO A 44 -30.29 -38.60 9.45
C PRO A 44 -30.65 -37.43 8.52
N VAL A 45 -29.73 -36.46 8.44
CA VAL A 45 -29.80 -35.37 7.45
C VAL A 45 -29.65 -35.95 6.05
N LEU A 46 -30.45 -35.45 5.12
CA LEU A 46 -30.45 -35.93 3.75
C LEU A 46 -29.53 -35.09 2.87
N LEU A 47 -28.71 -35.72 2.04
CA LEU A 47 -27.80 -35.07 1.11
C LEU A 47 -28.52 -34.23 0.04
N GLU A 48 -29.81 -34.43 -0.18
CA GLU A 48 -30.65 -33.63 -1.06
C GLU A 48 -31.04 -32.26 -0.49
N ASP A 49 -30.59 -31.89 0.71
CA ASP A 49 -30.73 -30.56 1.27
C ASP A 49 -29.68 -29.62 0.65
N ILE A 50 -29.99 -29.09 -0.52
CA ILE A 50 -29.09 -28.22 -1.29
C ILE A 50 -28.76 -26.94 -0.53
N HIS A 51 -29.72 -26.37 0.23
CA HIS A 51 -29.48 -25.19 1.04
C HIS A 51 -28.43 -25.43 2.12
N LEU A 52 -28.51 -26.57 2.84
CA LEU A 52 -27.50 -26.95 3.83
C LEU A 52 -26.11 -27.11 3.21
N ILE A 53 -26.03 -27.80 2.06
CA ILE A 53 -24.77 -28.03 1.35
C ILE A 53 -24.14 -26.67 0.95
N GLU A 54 -24.90 -25.78 0.33
CA GLU A 54 -24.40 -24.47 -0.10
C GLU A 54 -23.99 -23.59 1.08
N LYS A 55 -24.76 -23.60 2.17
CA LYS A 55 -24.47 -22.84 3.38
C LYS A 55 -23.17 -23.29 4.06
N LEU A 56 -22.95 -24.59 4.22
CA LEU A 56 -21.71 -25.15 4.77
C LEU A 56 -20.53 -24.90 3.82
N ALA A 57 -20.72 -25.13 2.52
CA ALA A 57 -19.68 -24.90 1.53
C ALA A 57 -19.24 -23.42 1.46
N ALA A 58 -20.15 -22.48 1.64
CA ALA A 58 -19.83 -21.05 1.72
C ALA A 58 -19.00 -20.76 2.98
N PHE A 59 -19.44 -21.25 4.14
CA PHE A 59 -18.75 -21.07 5.41
C PHE A 59 -17.32 -21.65 5.38
N ASP A 60 -17.14 -22.87 4.87
CA ASP A 60 -15.85 -23.54 4.80
C ASP A 60 -14.83 -22.77 3.95
N ARG A 61 -15.29 -21.88 3.06
CA ARG A 61 -14.47 -21.09 2.13
C ARG A 61 -14.49 -19.59 2.39
N GLU A 62 -14.90 -19.16 3.57
CA GLU A 62 -14.90 -17.73 3.95
C GLU A 62 -13.50 -17.15 4.08
N ARG A 63 -12.47 -17.97 4.18
CA ARG A 63 -11.09 -17.54 4.29
C ARG A 63 -10.33 -17.75 2.99
N ILE A 64 -9.71 -16.69 2.52
CA ILE A 64 -8.70 -16.71 1.46
C ILE A 64 -7.31 -16.55 2.08
N PRO A 65 -6.21 -16.91 1.40
CA PRO A 65 -4.87 -16.59 1.87
C PRO A 65 -4.76 -15.10 2.21
N GLU A 66 -4.21 -14.79 3.38
CA GLU A 66 -3.91 -13.40 3.72
C GLU A 66 -2.79 -12.88 2.81
N ARG A 67 -2.66 -11.55 2.69
CA ARG A 67 -1.53 -10.95 1.97
C ARG A 67 -0.22 -11.40 2.59
N VAL A 68 0.77 -11.74 1.76
CA VAL A 68 2.09 -12.24 2.21
C VAL A 68 2.80 -11.19 3.10
N VAL A 69 2.56 -9.92 2.83
CA VAL A 69 2.83 -8.76 3.69
C VAL A 69 1.62 -7.83 3.61
N HIS A 70 1.46 -6.91 4.55
CA HIS A 70 0.30 -6.01 4.65
C HIS A 70 -1.04 -6.72 4.98
N ALA A 71 -1.01 -7.81 5.73
CA ALA A 71 -2.21 -8.59 6.02
C ALA A 71 -3.22 -7.82 6.88
N ARG A 72 -2.77 -7.17 7.97
CA ARG A 72 -3.61 -6.31 8.81
C ARG A 72 -3.73 -4.92 8.20
N GLY A 73 -4.96 -4.39 8.05
CA GLY A 73 -5.18 -3.05 7.54
C GLY A 73 -6.65 -2.65 7.48
N ALA A 74 -6.89 -1.40 7.11
CA ALA A 74 -8.22 -0.80 6.91
C ALA A 74 -8.28 -0.16 5.53
N GLY A 75 -9.49 -0.01 5.00
CA GLY A 75 -9.74 0.66 3.72
C GLY A 75 -10.84 1.69 3.83
N ALA A 76 -10.79 2.68 2.95
CA ALA A 76 -11.80 3.69 2.77
C ALA A 76 -11.86 4.13 1.31
N PHE A 77 -12.91 4.83 0.95
CA PHE A 77 -13.17 5.32 -0.39
C PHE A 77 -13.37 6.83 -0.37
N GLY A 78 -13.15 7.43 -1.52
CA GLY A 78 -13.32 8.87 -1.65
C GLY A 78 -12.95 9.35 -3.05
N TYR A 79 -12.34 10.51 -3.13
CA TYR A 79 -11.93 11.11 -4.38
C TYR A 79 -10.64 11.91 -4.22
N PHE A 80 -9.93 12.05 -5.31
CA PHE A 80 -8.84 13.00 -5.49
C PHE A 80 -9.38 14.18 -6.30
N GLU A 81 -9.07 15.39 -5.87
CA GLU A 81 -9.37 16.62 -6.59
C GLU A 81 -8.07 17.33 -6.99
N ALA A 82 -7.85 17.47 -8.28
CA ALA A 82 -6.67 18.14 -8.80
C ALA A 82 -6.71 19.65 -8.52
N SER A 83 -5.62 20.21 -7.99
CA SER A 83 -5.47 21.65 -7.73
C SER A 83 -4.51 22.33 -8.69
N LYS A 84 -3.83 21.54 -9.53
CA LYS A 84 -2.88 22.05 -10.53
C LYS A 84 -2.96 21.20 -11.79
N ASP A 85 -2.95 21.82 -12.95
CA ASP A 85 -2.81 21.16 -14.24
C ASP A 85 -1.35 20.74 -14.43
N MET A 86 -1.14 19.43 -14.68
CA MET A 86 0.16 18.83 -14.93
C MET A 86 0.30 18.28 -16.36
N SER A 87 -0.54 18.72 -17.29
CA SER A 87 -0.54 18.27 -18.69
C SER A 87 0.80 18.54 -19.40
N GLU A 88 1.56 19.54 -18.96
CA GLU A 88 2.92 19.80 -19.43
C GLU A 88 3.85 18.58 -19.20
N PHE A 89 3.62 17.80 -18.15
CA PHE A 89 4.52 16.74 -17.73
C PHE A 89 3.95 15.32 -17.92
N THR A 90 2.63 15.16 -17.97
CA THR A 90 2.02 13.83 -18.05
C THR A 90 0.67 13.84 -18.75
N MET A 91 0.33 12.76 -19.44
CA MET A 91 -1.02 12.50 -19.98
C MET A 91 -1.95 11.84 -18.97
N ALA A 92 -1.52 11.58 -17.75
CA ALA A 92 -2.30 10.84 -16.76
C ALA A 92 -3.59 11.59 -16.38
N ALA A 93 -4.72 10.98 -16.63
CA ALA A 93 -6.05 11.59 -16.53
C ALA A 93 -6.36 12.29 -15.20
N PRO A 94 -5.94 11.79 -14.02
CA PRO A 94 -6.24 12.47 -12.76
C PRO A 94 -5.57 13.84 -12.59
N PHE A 95 -4.55 14.16 -13.40
CA PHE A 95 -3.68 15.33 -13.22
C PHE A 95 -3.78 16.37 -14.34
N GLN A 96 -4.80 16.26 -15.22
CA GLN A 96 -4.92 17.08 -16.44
C GLN A 96 -5.69 18.39 -16.25
N GLU A 97 -6.59 18.48 -15.29
CA GLU A 97 -7.52 19.61 -15.19
C GLU A 97 -7.74 19.98 -13.73
N VAL A 98 -7.62 21.29 -13.43
CA VAL A 98 -7.90 21.82 -12.09
C VAL A 98 -9.39 21.63 -11.75
N GLY A 99 -9.66 21.12 -10.56
CA GLY A 99 -11.01 20.80 -10.08
C GLY A 99 -11.53 19.44 -10.53
N LYS A 100 -10.81 18.72 -11.39
CA LYS A 100 -11.19 17.35 -11.77
C LYS A 100 -11.18 16.43 -10.55
N LYS A 101 -12.30 15.74 -10.34
CA LYS A 101 -12.46 14.72 -9.30
C LYS A 101 -12.34 13.33 -9.90
N THR A 102 -11.45 12.52 -9.31
CA THR A 102 -11.26 11.12 -9.66
C THR A 102 -11.58 10.26 -8.45
N GLU A 103 -12.51 9.33 -8.60
CA GLU A 103 -12.83 8.38 -7.51
C GLU A 103 -11.63 7.51 -7.16
N LEU A 104 -11.51 7.17 -5.88
CA LEU A 104 -10.43 6.32 -5.42
C LEU A 104 -10.83 5.41 -4.25
N ALA A 105 -10.03 4.37 -4.08
CA ALA A 105 -9.98 3.55 -2.88
C ALA A 105 -8.59 3.63 -2.26
N VAL A 106 -8.54 3.64 -0.93
CA VAL A 106 -7.28 3.60 -0.18
C VAL A 106 -7.28 2.40 0.75
N ARG A 107 -6.11 1.75 0.89
CA ARG A 107 -5.88 0.79 1.94
C ARG A 107 -4.62 1.13 2.72
N PHE A 108 -4.78 1.31 4.01
CA PHE A 108 -3.71 1.42 5.00
C PHE A 108 -3.46 0.08 5.67
N SER A 109 -2.23 -0.19 6.10
CA SER A 109 -1.90 -1.48 6.72
C SER A 109 -0.62 -1.42 7.54
N THR A 110 -0.44 -2.35 8.49
CA THR A 110 0.90 -2.77 8.91
C THR A 110 1.57 -3.56 7.79
N VAL A 111 2.81 -4.01 7.93
CA VAL A 111 3.56 -4.66 6.83
C VAL A 111 3.87 -6.11 7.14
N ILE A 112 4.57 -6.40 8.23
CA ILE A 112 5.18 -7.72 8.47
C ILE A 112 4.23 -8.70 9.14
N HIS A 113 3.33 -8.20 9.96
CA HIS A 113 2.50 -9.02 10.83
C HIS A 113 1.28 -9.64 10.13
N GLY A 114 0.76 -10.75 10.69
CA GLY A 114 -0.45 -11.40 10.22
C GLY A 114 -1.72 -10.57 10.45
N LYS A 115 -2.83 -11.00 9.88
CA LYS A 115 -4.11 -10.28 9.88
C LYS A 115 -4.66 -9.98 11.30
N GLY A 116 -4.36 -10.82 12.28
CA GLY A 116 -4.78 -10.68 13.68
C GLY A 116 -3.83 -9.86 14.55
N SER A 117 -2.85 -9.19 14.00
CA SER A 117 -1.84 -8.42 14.75
C SER A 117 -2.33 -7.05 15.18
N PRO A 118 -1.70 -6.45 16.24
CA PRO A 118 -2.06 -5.12 16.69
C PRO A 118 -1.60 -4.03 15.70
N GLU A 119 -2.41 -2.98 15.57
CA GLU A 119 -2.12 -1.82 14.74
C GLU A 119 -1.11 -0.87 15.38
N THR A 120 -0.77 -1.08 16.66
CA THR A 120 0.25 -0.35 17.42
C THR A 120 1.66 -0.90 17.24
N ALA A 121 1.82 -2.04 16.56
CA ALA A 121 3.14 -2.64 16.32
C ALA A 121 4.07 -1.66 15.60
N ARG A 122 5.35 -1.62 16.01
CA ARG A 122 6.40 -0.89 15.30
C ARG A 122 6.63 -1.55 13.95
N ASP A 123 6.20 -0.89 12.90
CA ASP A 123 6.22 -1.43 11.54
C ASP A 123 6.06 -0.26 10.55
N PRO A 124 6.61 -0.30 9.33
CA PRO A 124 6.15 0.61 8.29
C PRO A 124 4.64 0.47 8.09
N ARG A 125 3.99 1.52 7.61
CA ARG A 125 2.58 1.43 7.22
C ARG A 125 2.46 1.44 5.72
N GLY A 126 1.73 0.46 5.18
CA GLY A 126 1.29 0.50 3.80
C GLY A 126 0.35 1.68 3.57
N PHE A 127 0.53 2.34 2.44
CA PHE A 127 -0.30 3.44 1.95
C PHE A 127 -0.55 3.21 0.47
N ALA A 128 -1.64 2.51 0.13
CA ALA A 128 -1.95 2.13 -1.23
C ALA A 128 -3.22 2.85 -1.71
N VAL A 129 -3.11 3.57 -2.81
CA VAL A 129 -4.19 4.36 -3.43
C VAL A 129 -4.47 3.79 -4.80
N LYS A 130 -5.74 3.49 -5.10
CA LYS A 130 -6.24 3.09 -6.42
C LYS A 130 -7.15 4.18 -6.95
N PHE A 131 -6.79 4.78 -8.06
CA PHE A 131 -7.63 5.69 -8.82
C PHE A 131 -8.45 4.90 -9.86
N TYR A 132 -9.76 5.16 -9.90
CA TYR A 132 -10.64 4.63 -10.92
C TYR A 132 -10.83 5.69 -12.01
N THR A 133 -10.00 5.63 -13.04
CA THR A 133 -9.99 6.63 -14.10
C THR A 133 -10.71 6.15 -15.36
N GLU A 134 -11.04 7.07 -16.25
CA GLU A 134 -11.54 6.77 -17.59
C GLU A 134 -10.50 6.05 -18.47
N GLN A 135 -9.21 6.18 -18.14
CA GLN A 135 -8.10 5.50 -18.83
C GLN A 135 -7.78 4.11 -18.25
N GLY A 136 -8.47 3.70 -17.17
CA GLY A 136 -8.23 2.47 -16.43
C GLY A 136 -7.90 2.70 -14.97
N ASN A 137 -7.55 1.64 -14.24
CA ASN A 137 -7.11 1.75 -12.86
C ASN A 137 -5.65 2.20 -12.79
N TYR A 138 -5.38 3.17 -11.91
CA TYR A 138 -4.04 3.62 -11.61
C TYR A 138 -3.75 3.46 -10.12
N ASP A 139 -2.66 2.76 -9.78
CA ASP A 139 -2.30 2.47 -8.40
C ASP A 139 -0.98 3.15 -7.99
N ILE A 140 -1.03 3.95 -6.91
CA ILE A 140 0.16 4.41 -6.19
C ILE A 140 0.30 3.54 -4.93
N VAL A 141 1.27 2.62 -4.94
CA VAL A 141 1.44 1.63 -3.87
C VAL A 141 2.72 1.93 -3.09
N GLY A 142 2.56 2.58 -1.95
CA GLY A 142 3.65 3.07 -1.14
C GLY A 142 3.54 2.78 0.35
N ASN A 143 4.32 3.53 1.14
CA ASN A 143 4.38 3.43 2.58
C ASN A 143 4.28 4.83 3.23
N ASN A 144 4.09 4.85 4.56
CA ASN A 144 4.19 6.11 5.33
C ASN A 144 5.62 6.68 5.34
N LEU A 145 6.64 5.84 5.23
CA LEU A 145 8.04 6.26 5.13
C LEU A 145 8.46 6.39 3.66
N PRO A 146 9.25 7.42 3.29
CA PRO A 146 9.54 7.74 1.88
C PRO A 146 10.60 6.85 1.23
N ILE A 147 11.12 5.89 1.96
CA ILE A 147 12.21 4.99 1.56
C ILE A 147 11.91 3.55 1.96
N PHE A 148 12.78 2.62 1.56
CA PHE A 148 12.67 1.21 1.88
C PHE A 148 13.99 0.65 2.47
N PHE A 149 13.97 -0.58 3.00
CA PHE A 149 15.13 -1.23 3.64
C PHE A 149 16.22 -1.64 2.66
N ILE A 150 15.85 -1.94 1.43
CA ILE A 150 16.71 -2.50 0.39
C ILE A 150 16.45 -1.80 -0.94
N ARG A 151 17.45 -1.81 -1.82
CA ARG A 151 17.39 -1.19 -3.16
C ARG A 151 17.21 -2.17 -4.31
N ASP A 152 17.25 -3.47 -4.04
CA ASP A 152 17.16 -4.52 -5.06
C ASP A 152 16.16 -5.59 -4.64
N ALA A 153 15.21 -5.90 -5.52
CA ALA A 153 14.11 -6.82 -5.25
C ALA A 153 14.57 -8.25 -4.92
N ILE A 154 15.76 -8.65 -5.36
CA ILE A 154 16.31 -9.99 -5.07
C ILE A 154 16.46 -10.25 -3.57
N LYS A 155 16.64 -9.18 -2.75
CA LYS A 155 16.76 -9.26 -1.30
C LYS A 155 15.42 -9.27 -0.57
N PHE A 156 14.31 -9.01 -1.27
CA PHE A 156 13.01 -8.82 -0.62
C PHE A 156 12.52 -10.06 0.14
N PRO A 157 12.55 -11.29 -0.44
CA PRO A 157 12.14 -12.48 0.30
C PRO A 157 12.97 -12.73 1.56
N ASP A 158 14.29 -12.57 1.49
CA ASP A 158 15.19 -12.80 2.62
C ASP A 158 14.96 -11.78 3.73
N MET A 159 14.81 -10.51 3.38
CA MET A 159 14.45 -9.44 4.32
C MET A 159 13.13 -9.79 5.05
N VAL A 160 12.10 -10.15 4.31
CA VAL A 160 10.78 -10.48 4.90
C VAL A 160 10.89 -11.72 5.78
N HIS A 161 11.61 -12.77 5.35
CA HIS A 161 11.83 -13.98 6.14
C HIS A 161 12.58 -13.68 7.46
N SER A 162 13.52 -12.71 7.46
CA SER A 162 14.22 -12.32 8.68
C SER A 162 13.30 -11.63 9.71
N LEU A 163 12.32 -10.87 9.23
CA LEU A 163 11.36 -10.12 10.05
C LEU A 163 10.17 -10.96 10.52
N LYS A 164 9.78 -11.99 9.76
CA LYS A 164 8.66 -12.88 10.10
C LYS A 164 9.04 -13.88 11.21
N PRO A 165 8.03 -14.53 11.82
CA PRO A 165 8.27 -15.59 12.79
C PRO A 165 9.22 -16.65 12.26
N SER A 166 10.10 -17.16 13.13
CA SER A 166 11.02 -18.26 12.82
C SER A 166 10.24 -19.50 12.33
N PRO A 167 10.70 -20.17 11.26
CA PRO A 167 10.05 -21.42 10.79
C PRO A 167 10.15 -22.58 11.78
N VAL A 168 11.00 -22.46 12.82
CA VAL A 168 11.18 -23.48 13.86
C VAL A 168 10.32 -23.18 15.08
N THR A 169 10.35 -21.95 15.58
CA THR A 169 9.71 -21.58 16.85
C THR A 169 8.35 -20.87 16.67
N ASN A 170 8.03 -20.45 15.45
CA ASN A 170 6.88 -19.60 15.12
C ASN A 170 6.83 -18.29 15.95
N LYS A 171 7.98 -17.79 16.41
CA LYS A 171 8.14 -16.55 17.18
C LYS A 171 8.97 -15.57 16.38
N GLN A 172 8.59 -14.28 16.38
CA GLN A 172 9.47 -13.19 15.94
C GLN A 172 10.68 -13.11 16.87
N ASP A 173 11.86 -12.89 16.29
CA ASP A 173 13.12 -12.90 17.02
C ASP A 173 14.05 -11.79 16.54
N PRO A 174 14.40 -10.81 17.38
CA PRO A 174 15.37 -9.77 17.06
C PRO A 174 16.73 -10.28 16.56
N ASN A 175 17.17 -11.47 17.02
CA ASN A 175 18.39 -12.09 16.51
C ASN A 175 18.34 -12.29 15.00
N ARG A 176 17.18 -12.66 14.44
CA ARG A 176 17.04 -12.93 13.01
C ARG A 176 17.09 -11.68 12.16
N PHE A 177 16.31 -10.66 12.50
CA PHE A 177 16.26 -9.48 11.65
C PHE A 177 17.49 -8.58 11.81
N PHE A 178 18.09 -8.48 13.01
CA PHE A 178 19.35 -7.75 13.14
C PHE A 178 20.54 -8.52 12.56
N ASP A 179 20.52 -9.86 12.54
CA ASP A 179 21.50 -10.62 11.77
C ASP A 179 21.46 -10.22 10.29
N PHE A 180 20.29 -10.22 9.67
CA PHE A 180 20.12 -9.78 8.29
C PHE A 180 20.59 -8.33 8.10
N PHE A 181 20.08 -7.39 8.87
CA PHE A 181 20.37 -5.96 8.70
C PHE A 181 21.81 -5.59 9.02
N SER A 182 22.48 -6.27 9.91
CA SER A 182 23.91 -6.06 10.18
C SER A 182 24.80 -6.33 8.97
N ASN A 183 24.31 -7.10 8.00
CA ASN A 183 24.99 -7.40 6.75
C ASN A 183 24.47 -6.55 5.55
N ILE A 184 23.47 -5.67 5.78
CA ILE A 184 22.82 -4.84 4.75
C ILE A 184 22.91 -3.37 5.15
N PRO A 185 24.06 -2.69 4.96
CA PRO A 185 24.26 -1.30 5.40
C PRO A 185 23.30 -0.31 4.74
N GLU A 186 22.78 -0.61 3.55
CA GLU A 186 21.79 0.21 2.85
C GLU A 186 20.47 0.37 3.63
N SER A 187 20.19 -0.51 4.61
CA SER A 187 18.99 -0.45 5.44
C SER A 187 19.09 0.58 6.59
N THR A 188 20.26 1.13 6.84
CA THR A 188 20.51 2.04 7.99
C THR A 188 19.54 3.22 8.01
N HIS A 189 19.28 3.84 6.86
CA HIS A 189 18.35 4.97 6.77
C HIS A 189 16.91 4.57 7.14
N MET A 190 16.45 3.45 6.62
CA MET A 190 15.09 2.95 6.93
C MET A 190 14.96 2.53 8.40
N ILE A 191 15.97 1.86 8.96
CA ILE A 191 16.01 1.49 10.38
C ILE A 191 15.98 2.74 11.25
N THR A 192 16.79 3.75 10.94
CA THR A 192 16.80 5.00 11.69
C THR A 192 15.42 5.65 11.73
N ARG A 193 14.70 5.73 10.59
CA ARG A 193 13.34 6.27 10.55
C ARG A 193 12.33 5.39 11.30
N LEU A 194 12.40 4.08 11.11
CA LEU A 194 11.42 3.15 11.66
C LEU A 194 11.48 3.04 13.20
N TRP A 195 12.68 3.20 13.79
CA TRP A 195 12.83 3.16 15.24
C TRP A 195 12.57 4.50 15.94
N THR A 196 12.31 5.58 15.19
CA THR A 196 11.63 6.76 15.76
C THR A 196 10.14 6.45 15.99
N ASP A 197 9.39 7.41 16.51
CA ASP A 197 7.94 7.28 16.70
C ASP A 197 7.15 7.25 15.37
N LEU A 198 7.78 7.56 14.23
CA LEU A 198 7.21 7.34 12.88
C LEU A 198 6.83 5.88 12.61
N GLY A 199 7.45 4.93 13.31
CA GLY A 199 7.11 3.51 13.26
C GLY A 199 5.84 3.14 14.02
N THR A 200 5.27 4.05 14.81
CA THR A 200 4.09 3.87 15.65
C THR A 200 3.09 5.02 15.48
N PRO A 201 2.53 5.27 14.28
CA PRO A 201 1.59 6.36 14.05
C PRO A 201 0.34 6.20 14.93
N LEU A 202 -0.21 7.33 15.39
CA LEU A 202 -1.39 7.38 16.25
C LEU A 202 -2.65 6.82 15.58
N GLY A 203 -2.74 6.90 14.26
CA GLY A 203 -3.83 6.40 13.46
C GLY A 203 -3.52 6.58 11.98
N TYR A 204 -4.28 5.91 11.12
CA TYR A 204 -4.03 5.97 9.68
C TYR A 204 -4.21 7.38 9.09
N GLN A 205 -5.13 8.18 9.63
CA GLN A 205 -5.35 9.56 9.18
C GLN A 205 -4.25 10.54 9.59
N TYR A 206 -3.40 10.15 10.54
CA TYR A 206 -2.32 10.99 11.07
C TYR A 206 -0.94 10.65 10.51
N MET A 207 -0.85 9.84 9.48
CA MET A 207 0.44 9.51 8.84
C MET A 207 0.52 10.11 7.43
N ASN A 208 1.72 10.50 7.05
CA ASN A 208 2.04 10.83 5.66
C ASN A 208 2.15 9.56 4.81
N GLY A 209 2.27 9.72 3.50
CA GLY A 209 2.48 8.63 2.56
C GLY A 209 3.48 8.98 1.46
N SER A 210 4.09 7.98 0.86
CA SER A 210 5.02 8.15 -0.26
C SER A 210 4.91 6.98 -1.24
N SER A 211 5.18 7.25 -2.53
CA SER A 211 5.35 6.18 -3.51
C SER A 211 6.58 5.31 -3.25
N VAL A 212 7.51 5.73 -2.41
CA VAL A 212 8.85 5.14 -2.19
C VAL A 212 9.74 5.26 -3.43
N HIS A 213 9.24 4.83 -4.58
CA HIS A 213 9.93 4.82 -5.87
C HIS A 213 9.74 6.10 -6.67
N GLY A 214 10.72 6.42 -7.49
CA GLY A 214 10.52 7.29 -8.64
C GLY A 214 9.87 6.53 -9.78
N PHE A 215 8.90 7.16 -10.46
CA PHE A 215 8.26 6.71 -11.70
C PHE A 215 8.65 7.64 -12.85
N LYS A 216 8.17 7.36 -14.04
CA LYS A 216 8.28 8.28 -15.19
C LYS A 216 6.90 8.86 -15.50
N TRP A 217 6.84 10.16 -15.70
CA TRP A 217 5.72 10.82 -16.36
C TRP A 217 6.05 11.08 -17.81
N ILE A 218 5.06 10.94 -18.68
CA ILE A 218 5.18 11.13 -20.12
C ILE A 218 4.05 12.04 -20.57
N ASN A 219 4.40 13.16 -21.22
CA ASN A 219 3.42 14.08 -21.79
C ASN A 219 2.98 13.67 -23.20
N ASP A 220 2.09 14.45 -23.81
CA ASP A 220 1.53 14.21 -25.15
C ASP A 220 2.56 14.29 -26.28
N LYS A 221 3.73 14.92 -26.02
CA LYS A 221 4.87 15.01 -26.95
C LYS A 221 5.82 13.81 -26.82
N GLY A 222 5.60 12.93 -25.84
CA GLY A 222 6.49 11.81 -25.52
C GLY A 222 7.73 12.23 -24.70
N GLU A 223 7.75 13.42 -24.14
CA GLU A 223 8.82 13.87 -23.24
C GLU A 223 8.68 13.19 -21.89
N VAL A 224 9.81 12.77 -21.32
CA VAL A 224 9.88 12.00 -20.07
C VAL A 224 10.41 12.88 -18.95
N ILE A 225 9.81 12.75 -17.76
CA ILE A 225 10.33 13.31 -16.51
C ILE A 225 10.17 12.28 -15.39
N TYR A 226 11.16 12.16 -14.50
CA TYR A 226 11.03 11.30 -13.32
C TYR A 226 10.19 11.99 -12.25
N VAL A 227 9.32 11.24 -11.59
CA VAL A 227 8.39 11.74 -10.58
C VAL A 227 8.40 10.86 -9.33
N LYS A 228 8.37 11.49 -8.15
CA LYS A 228 8.14 10.83 -6.86
C LYS A 228 6.96 11.50 -6.17
N TYR A 229 6.06 10.70 -5.58
CA TYR A 229 4.83 11.18 -4.95
C TYR A 229 4.94 11.20 -3.43
N SER A 230 4.33 12.20 -2.79
CA SER A 230 4.20 12.31 -1.34
C SER A 230 2.79 12.76 -0.96
N TRP A 231 2.15 12.03 -0.07
CA TRP A 231 0.88 12.38 0.56
C TRP A 231 1.17 13.03 1.92
N VAL A 232 0.68 14.25 2.14
CA VAL A 232 0.84 14.97 3.40
C VAL A 232 -0.50 15.09 4.08
N SER A 233 -0.61 14.48 5.28
CA SER A 233 -1.86 14.50 6.05
C SER A 233 -2.22 15.92 6.48
N LYS A 234 -3.45 16.35 6.17
CA LYS A 234 -3.98 17.65 6.64
C LYS A 234 -4.41 17.63 8.11
N GLN A 235 -4.54 16.43 8.71
CA GLN A 235 -4.78 16.25 10.14
C GLN A 235 -3.48 16.41 10.97
N GLY A 236 -2.33 16.57 10.28
CA GLY A 236 -0.99 16.58 10.83
C GLY A 236 -0.46 15.18 11.13
N GLU A 237 0.86 15.05 11.13
CA GLU A 237 1.54 13.80 11.50
C GLU A 237 1.58 13.68 13.02
N LYS A 238 1.03 12.57 13.55
CA LYS A 238 0.99 12.28 14.99
C LYS A 238 1.39 10.83 15.23
N ASN A 239 2.30 10.64 16.16
CA ASN A 239 2.88 9.34 16.45
C ASN A 239 2.80 9.06 17.97
N MET A 240 2.89 7.80 18.34
CA MET A 240 2.91 7.34 19.72
C MET A 240 4.33 6.97 20.12
N SER A 241 4.75 7.35 21.33
CA SER A 241 5.90 6.75 21.98
C SER A 241 5.66 5.25 22.21
N VAL A 242 6.72 4.49 22.47
CA VAL A 242 6.60 3.03 22.76
C VAL A 242 5.66 2.76 23.94
N LYS A 243 5.66 3.64 24.95
CA LYS A 243 4.77 3.53 26.14
C LYS A 243 3.31 3.76 25.76
N GLU A 244 3.03 4.79 24.98
CA GLU A 244 1.67 5.09 24.50
C GLU A 244 1.15 3.98 23.59
N ALA A 245 1.99 3.45 22.68
CA ALA A 245 1.64 2.34 21.82
C ALA A 245 1.28 1.08 22.61
N ALA A 246 2.04 0.76 23.67
CA ALA A 246 1.75 -0.36 24.56
C ALA A 246 0.43 -0.16 25.34
N MET A 247 0.18 1.05 25.86
CA MET A 247 -1.09 1.37 26.53
C MET A 247 -2.28 1.32 25.56
N GLN A 248 -2.11 1.83 24.33
CA GLN A 248 -3.15 1.78 23.31
C GLN A 248 -3.44 0.33 22.89
N GLN A 249 -2.41 -0.49 22.75
CA GLN A 249 -2.58 -1.92 22.44
C GLN A 249 -3.40 -2.65 23.49
N ALA A 250 -3.16 -2.35 24.76
CA ALA A 250 -3.91 -2.96 25.86
C ALA A 250 -5.38 -2.48 25.91
N LYS A 251 -5.65 -1.25 25.49
CA LYS A 251 -6.98 -0.65 25.45
C LYS A 251 -7.77 -1.12 24.22
N ASP A 252 -7.20 -0.97 23.05
CA ASP A 252 -7.79 -1.35 21.76
C ASP A 252 -6.67 -1.54 20.71
N TRP A 253 -6.41 -2.78 20.38
CA TRP A 253 -5.39 -3.15 19.40
C TRP A 253 -5.80 -2.87 17.94
N GLN A 254 -7.08 -2.53 17.70
CA GLN A 254 -7.67 -2.20 16.40
C GLN A 254 -7.96 -0.70 16.24
N HIS A 255 -7.42 0.13 17.11
CA HIS A 255 -7.76 1.54 17.27
C HIS A 255 -7.65 2.37 15.99
N ALA A 256 -6.67 2.11 15.13
CA ALA A 256 -6.48 2.89 13.91
C ALA A 256 -7.58 2.61 12.86
N THR A 257 -8.05 1.36 12.75
CA THR A 257 -9.21 0.99 11.94
C THR A 257 -10.48 1.66 12.47
N VAL A 258 -10.69 1.60 13.79
CA VAL A 258 -11.87 2.18 14.45
C VAL A 258 -11.88 3.70 14.30
N SER A 259 -10.75 4.36 14.56
CA SER A 259 -10.61 5.81 14.44
C SER A 259 -10.90 6.31 13.03
N LEU A 260 -10.27 5.70 12.00
CA LEU A 260 -10.51 6.06 10.60
C LEU A 260 -11.98 5.91 10.20
N ARG A 261 -12.62 4.81 10.65
CA ARG A 261 -14.02 4.56 10.38
C ARG A 261 -14.93 5.61 11.01
N ASN A 262 -14.70 5.93 12.28
CA ASN A 262 -15.50 6.88 13.03
C ASN A 262 -15.40 8.29 12.44
N ASP A 263 -14.20 8.77 12.12
CA ASP A 263 -14.00 10.08 11.50
C ASP A 263 -14.85 10.22 10.21
N ILE A 264 -14.86 9.17 9.38
CA ILE A 264 -15.66 9.17 8.15
C ILE A 264 -17.16 9.12 8.44
N GLU A 265 -17.59 8.35 9.44
CA GLU A 265 -19.01 8.19 9.81
C GLU A 265 -19.58 9.48 10.44
N GLU A 266 -18.76 10.22 11.18
CA GLU A 266 -19.07 11.51 11.79
C GLU A 266 -19.02 12.69 10.82
N GLY A 267 -18.44 12.48 9.61
CA GLY A 267 -18.31 13.50 8.58
C GLY A 267 -17.02 14.31 8.66
N ASP A 268 -16.12 13.95 9.58
CA ASP A 268 -14.77 14.54 9.72
C ASP A 268 -13.81 13.88 8.72
N TYR A 269 -14.08 14.07 7.44
CA TYR A 269 -13.42 13.38 6.34
C TYR A 269 -11.90 13.59 6.32
N PRO A 270 -11.08 12.52 6.51
CA PRO A 270 -9.64 12.63 6.45
C PRO A 270 -9.15 13.05 5.06
N GLN A 271 -8.15 13.93 5.02
CA GLN A 271 -7.62 14.51 3.79
C GLN A 271 -6.08 14.45 3.75
N TRP A 272 -5.54 14.30 2.54
CA TRP A 272 -4.11 14.40 2.25
C TRP A 272 -3.87 15.25 1.02
N ASP A 273 -2.92 16.17 1.11
CA ASP A 273 -2.40 16.88 -0.05
C ASP A 273 -1.38 16.01 -0.77
N LEU A 274 -1.54 15.87 -2.09
CA LEU A 274 -0.59 15.18 -2.95
C LEU A 274 0.44 16.15 -3.48
N TYR A 275 1.70 15.84 -3.21
CA TYR A 275 2.86 16.53 -3.75
C TYR A 275 3.63 15.62 -4.71
N VAL A 276 4.24 16.23 -5.71
CA VAL A 276 5.21 15.57 -6.59
C VAL A 276 6.54 16.30 -6.54
N GLN A 277 7.62 15.54 -6.75
CA GLN A 277 8.96 16.05 -7.02
C GLN A 277 9.36 15.54 -8.39
N LEU A 278 10.01 16.41 -9.20
CA LEU A 278 10.31 16.14 -10.59
C LEU A 278 11.82 16.23 -10.83
N ILE A 279 12.39 15.26 -11.56
CA ILE A 279 13.79 15.26 -12.00
C ILE A 279 13.81 15.03 -13.52
N LYS A 280 14.46 15.92 -14.26
CA LYS A 280 14.67 15.73 -15.69
C LYS A 280 15.64 14.59 -15.97
N PRO A 281 15.50 13.83 -17.07
CA PRO A 281 16.39 12.72 -17.39
C PRO A 281 17.87 13.14 -17.46
N GLU A 282 18.17 14.32 -17.95
CA GLU A 282 19.53 14.86 -18.01
C GLU A 282 20.15 15.12 -16.63
N ASP A 283 19.31 15.40 -15.63
CA ASP A 283 19.74 15.74 -14.26
C ASP A 283 19.84 14.51 -13.34
N ILE A 284 19.39 13.32 -13.78
CA ILE A 284 19.32 12.12 -12.92
C ILE A 284 20.69 11.72 -12.31
N HIS A 285 21.79 12.08 -12.99
CA HIS A 285 23.14 11.80 -12.54
C HIS A 285 23.81 12.96 -11.77
N SER A 286 23.14 14.11 -11.62
CA SER A 286 23.72 15.32 -10.99
C SER A 286 23.82 15.21 -9.46
N PHE A 287 23.02 14.34 -8.84
CA PHE A 287 22.96 14.19 -7.38
C PHE A 287 24.15 13.39 -6.83
N ASP A 288 24.47 13.57 -5.56
CA ASP A 288 25.45 12.80 -4.79
C ASP A 288 24.96 11.38 -4.40
N PHE A 289 23.72 11.05 -4.74
CA PHE A 289 23.09 9.73 -4.60
C PHE A 289 22.42 9.34 -5.92
N TRP A 290 22.01 8.08 -6.05
CA TRP A 290 21.18 7.61 -7.17
C TRP A 290 19.69 7.82 -6.85
N PRO A 291 18.96 8.70 -7.57
CA PRO A 291 17.56 9.01 -7.24
C PRO A 291 16.59 7.82 -7.39
N LEU A 292 16.94 6.82 -8.20
CA LEU A 292 16.16 5.58 -8.36
C LEU A 292 16.65 4.45 -7.42
N ASP A 293 17.30 4.80 -6.31
CA ASP A 293 17.61 3.91 -5.20
C ASP A 293 16.50 4.05 -4.13
N ALA A 294 15.72 2.99 -3.93
CA ALA A 294 14.59 2.99 -3.00
C ALA A 294 14.99 3.23 -1.53
N THR A 295 16.30 3.18 -1.19
CA THR A 295 16.80 3.53 0.15
C THR A 295 17.10 5.02 0.32
N LYS A 296 16.89 5.81 -0.74
CA LYS A 296 17.15 7.25 -0.78
C LYS A 296 15.85 8.06 -0.86
N ASP A 297 15.81 9.12 -0.08
CA ASP A 297 14.79 10.14 -0.22
C ASP A 297 15.21 11.19 -1.25
N TRP A 298 14.25 11.94 -1.75
CA TRP A 298 14.49 13.12 -2.57
C TRP A 298 14.36 14.36 -1.67
N PRO A 299 15.50 14.94 -1.21
CA PRO A 299 15.46 16.05 -0.25
C PRO A 299 14.76 17.27 -0.84
N ALA A 300 13.85 17.88 -0.08
CA ALA A 300 13.03 19.00 -0.55
C ALA A 300 13.83 20.30 -0.78
N ASP A 301 15.00 20.44 -0.17
CA ASP A 301 15.94 21.51 -0.39
C ASP A 301 16.69 21.39 -1.73
N LYS A 302 16.77 20.18 -2.30
CA LYS A 302 17.39 19.89 -3.61
C LYS A 302 16.36 19.75 -4.73
N ILE A 303 15.15 19.24 -4.43
CA ILE A 303 14.11 18.94 -5.40
C ILE A 303 12.77 19.42 -4.84
N GLU A 304 12.23 20.46 -5.43
CA GLU A 304 11.02 21.15 -4.97
C GLU A 304 9.80 20.21 -4.91
N LYS A 305 9.00 20.33 -3.85
CA LYS A 305 7.69 19.69 -3.74
C LYS A 305 6.59 20.55 -4.33
N ILE A 306 5.92 20.06 -5.35
CA ILE A 306 4.82 20.73 -6.05
C ILE A 306 3.51 20.11 -5.61
N LYS A 307 2.62 20.87 -4.97
CA LYS A 307 1.25 20.40 -4.65
C LYS A 307 0.44 20.32 -5.94
N ILE A 308 -0.22 19.15 -6.16
CA ILE A 308 -1.01 18.90 -7.37
C ILE A 308 -2.48 18.55 -7.09
N GLY A 309 -2.86 18.30 -5.85
CA GLY A 309 -4.26 18.02 -5.50
C GLY A 309 -4.44 17.58 -4.08
N THR A 310 -5.67 17.19 -3.75
CA THR A 310 -6.07 16.73 -2.40
C THR A 310 -6.93 15.47 -2.52
N MET A 311 -6.60 14.46 -1.75
CA MET A 311 -7.43 13.28 -1.53
C MET A 311 -8.35 13.51 -0.32
N THR A 312 -9.62 13.16 -0.46
CA THR A 312 -10.62 13.17 0.63
C THR A 312 -11.24 11.79 0.73
N LEU A 313 -11.25 11.20 1.93
CA LEU A 313 -11.91 9.93 2.21
C LEU A 313 -13.26 10.21 2.88
N ASN A 314 -14.35 9.87 2.20
CA ASN A 314 -15.71 10.22 2.62
C ASN A 314 -16.69 9.05 2.62
N ARG A 315 -16.23 7.82 2.42
CA ARG A 315 -17.05 6.61 2.46
C ARG A 315 -16.33 5.44 3.11
N ASN A 316 -16.98 4.87 4.11
CA ASN A 316 -16.56 3.60 4.69
C ASN A 316 -16.90 2.41 3.77
N PRO A 317 -16.20 1.27 3.86
CA PRO A 317 -16.60 0.06 3.18
C PRO A 317 -17.97 -0.44 3.71
N VAL A 318 -18.81 -0.89 2.79
CA VAL A 318 -20.10 -1.53 3.11
C VAL A 318 -19.88 -2.98 3.55
N ASN A 319 -18.96 -3.67 2.89
CA ASN A 319 -18.53 -5.01 3.26
C ASN A 319 -17.00 -5.08 3.23
N TYR A 320 -16.40 -5.34 4.41
CA TYR A 320 -14.95 -5.33 4.54
C TYR A 320 -14.27 -6.40 3.66
N PHE A 321 -14.85 -7.60 3.56
CA PHE A 321 -14.26 -8.66 2.73
C PHE A 321 -14.28 -8.30 1.25
N GLN A 322 -15.42 -7.84 0.75
CA GLN A 322 -15.60 -7.50 -0.67
C GLN A 322 -14.77 -6.28 -1.10
N GLU A 323 -14.71 -5.26 -0.24
CA GLU A 323 -14.16 -3.96 -0.62
C GLU A 323 -12.73 -3.70 -0.07
N VAL A 324 -12.30 -4.40 1.00
CA VAL A 324 -10.98 -4.19 1.62
C VAL A 324 -10.10 -5.43 1.60
N GLU A 325 -10.67 -6.61 1.94
CA GLU A 325 -9.89 -7.86 1.86
C GLU A 325 -9.64 -8.24 0.40
N SER A 326 -10.63 -8.09 -0.46
CA SER A 326 -10.55 -8.47 -1.88
C SER A 326 -9.91 -7.42 -2.78
N ILE A 327 -9.66 -6.19 -2.30
CA ILE A 327 -8.99 -5.18 -3.14
C ILE A 327 -7.54 -5.59 -3.46
N ALA A 328 -7.15 -5.38 -4.71
CA ALA A 328 -5.84 -5.70 -5.25
C ALA A 328 -5.16 -4.44 -5.76
N PHE A 329 -3.99 -4.12 -5.21
CA PHE A 329 -3.14 -3.02 -5.66
C PHE A 329 -1.89 -3.56 -6.33
N ALA A 330 -1.44 -2.92 -7.40
CA ALA A 330 -0.18 -3.26 -8.04
C ALA A 330 0.51 -2.01 -8.61
N PRO A 331 1.82 -1.80 -8.35
CA PRO A 331 2.54 -0.66 -8.94
C PRO A 331 2.67 -0.76 -10.46
N GLY A 332 2.30 -1.91 -11.05
CA GLY A 332 2.16 -2.09 -12.49
C GLY A 332 0.76 -1.77 -13.05
N SER A 333 -0.22 -1.41 -12.20
CA SER A 333 -1.51 -0.86 -12.64
C SER A 333 -1.30 0.61 -12.99
N LEU A 334 -0.98 0.87 -14.25
CA LEU A 334 -0.59 2.18 -14.77
C LEU A 334 -1.53 2.59 -15.90
N ILE A 335 -1.62 3.89 -16.14
CA ILE A 335 -2.40 4.53 -17.20
C ILE A 335 -1.46 5.31 -18.14
N PRO A 336 -1.92 5.71 -19.34
CA PRO A 336 -1.15 6.58 -20.21
C PRO A 336 -0.58 7.78 -19.48
N GLY A 337 0.67 8.12 -19.74
CA GLY A 337 1.38 9.20 -19.08
C GLY A 337 2.13 8.80 -17.81
N VAL A 338 2.07 7.53 -17.38
CA VAL A 338 2.88 7.00 -16.28
C VAL A 338 3.55 5.70 -16.68
N GLU A 339 4.85 5.60 -16.48
CA GLU A 339 5.63 4.38 -16.72
C GLU A 339 6.51 4.05 -15.49
N PRO A 340 6.91 2.78 -15.31
CA PRO A 340 7.88 2.41 -14.29
C PRO A 340 9.25 2.94 -14.65
N SER A 341 10.03 3.30 -13.64
CA SER A 341 11.42 3.66 -13.78
C SER A 341 12.35 2.45 -13.72
N GLU A 342 13.64 2.71 -13.88
CA GLU A 342 14.73 1.72 -13.78
C GLU A 342 15.10 1.35 -12.33
N ASP A 343 14.29 1.74 -11.33
CA ASP A 343 14.46 1.33 -9.93
C ASP A 343 14.39 -0.20 -9.82
N LYS A 344 15.48 -0.83 -9.35
CA LYS A 344 15.60 -2.29 -9.27
C LYS A 344 14.57 -2.94 -8.35
N LEU A 345 14.17 -2.25 -7.28
CA LEU A 345 13.15 -2.75 -6.38
C LEU A 345 11.75 -2.63 -7.03
N LEU A 346 11.46 -1.50 -7.69
CA LEU A 346 10.22 -1.30 -8.43
C LEU A 346 10.04 -2.37 -9.51
N GLN A 347 11.09 -2.67 -10.28
CA GLN A 347 11.02 -3.67 -11.36
C GLN A 347 10.58 -5.05 -10.86
N GLY A 348 11.10 -5.50 -9.71
CA GLY A 348 10.63 -6.76 -9.09
C GLY A 348 9.18 -6.68 -8.59
N ARG A 349 8.73 -5.51 -8.13
CA ARG A 349 7.36 -5.28 -7.68
C ARG A 349 6.34 -5.36 -8.83
N LEU A 350 6.74 -5.07 -10.07
CA LEU A 350 5.87 -5.18 -11.25
C LEU A 350 5.38 -6.61 -11.47
N PHE A 351 6.20 -7.61 -11.17
CA PHE A 351 5.80 -9.02 -11.22
C PHE A 351 5.05 -9.44 -9.96
N SER A 352 5.62 -9.20 -8.78
CA SER A 352 5.20 -9.81 -7.51
C SER A 352 3.75 -9.52 -7.15
N TYR A 353 3.26 -8.30 -7.42
CA TYR A 353 1.90 -7.92 -7.02
C TYR A 353 0.84 -8.61 -7.87
N PHE A 354 1.03 -8.70 -9.17
CA PHE A 354 0.09 -9.43 -10.05
C PHE A 354 0.09 -10.92 -9.76
N ASP A 355 1.23 -11.50 -9.44
CA ASP A 355 1.36 -12.91 -9.10
C ASP A 355 0.65 -13.25 -7.78
N THR A 356 0.94 -12.50 -6.73
CA THR A 356 0.32 -12.72 -5.42
C THR A 356 -1.20 -12.54 -5.45
N HIS A 357 -1.74 -11.64 -6.27
CA HIS A 357 -3.19 -11.46 -6.41
C HIS A 357 -3.85 -12.64 -7.13
N ARG A 358 -3.19 -13.23 -8.13
CA ARG A 358 -3.69 -14.47 -8.77
C ARG A 358 -3.72 -15.62 -7.77
N HIS A 359 -2.71 -15.74 -6.91
CA HIS A 359 -2.69 -16.74 -5.85
C HIS A 359 -3.77 -16.49 -4.79
N ARG A 360 -3.91 -15.24 -4.30
CA ARG A 360 -4.77 -14.89 -3.17
C ARG A 360 -6.26 -14.83 -3.55
N LEU A 361 -6.59 -14.26 -4.71
CA LEU A 361 -7.95 -13.95 -5.16
C LEU A 361 -8.41 -14.81 -6.33
N GLY A 362 -7.48 -15.45 -7.02
CA GLY A 362 -7.75 -16.20 -8.25
C GLY A 362 -7.41 -15.42 -9.53
N PRO A 363 -7.32 -16.11 -10.66
CA PRO A 363 -6.91 -15.53 -11.95
C PRO A 363 -7.87 -14.46 -12.46
N ASN A 364 -9.12 -14.46 -12.01
CA ASN A 364 -10.17 -13.51 -12.35
C ASN A 364 -10.31 -12.32 -11.39
N TYR A 365 -9.31 -12.05 -10.56
CA TYR A 365 -9.39 -11.01 -9.53
C TYR A 365 -9.74 -9.61 -10.06
N LEU A 366 -9.44 -9.31 -11.32
CA LEU A 366 -9.84 -8.04 -11.97
C LEU A 366 -11.33 -7.99 -12.33
N GLN A 367 -12.08 -9.09 -12.19
CA GLN A 367 -13.53 -9.13 -12.34
C GLN A 367 -14.28 -8.91 -11.03
N VAL A 368 -13.57 -8.96 -9.89
CA VAL A 368 -14.12 -8.56 -8.58
C VAL A 368 -14.42 -7.07 -8.61
N ASP A 369 -15.59 -6.65 -8.15
CA ASP A 369 -16.11 -5.30 -8.37
C ASP A 369 -15.16 -4.19 -7.92
N VAL A 370 -14.54 -4.34 -6.77
CA VAL A 370 -13.57 -3.35 -6.24
C VAL A 370 -12.28 -3.26 -7.07
N ASN A 371 -11.96 -4.27 -7.87
CA ASN A 371 -10.76 -4.31 -8.72
C ASN A 371 -11.06 -3.99 -10.18
N ARG A 372 -12.35 -4.01 -10.55
CA ARG A 372 -12.76 -3.80 -11.94
C ARG A 372 -12.50 -2.36 -12.36
N PRO A 373 -11.88 -2.12 -13.53
CA PRO A 373 -11.88 -0.79 -14.14
C PRO A 373 -13.31 -0.29 -14.38
N LYS A 374 -13.55 0.98 -14.11
CA LYS A 374 -14.84 1.64 -14.41
C LYS A 374 -14.95 1.97 -15.90
N GLY A 375 -13.82 2.20 -16.56
CA GLY A 375 -13.74 2.37 -18.00
C GLY A 375 -13.99 1.07 -18.76
N LYS A 376 -14.34 1.19 -20.04
CA LYS A 376 -14.53 0.04 -20.94
C LYS A 376 -13.20 -0.68 -21.15
N VAL A 377 -13.19 -2.01 -20.94
CA VAL A 377 -12.05 -2.86 -21.27
C VAL A 377 -12.28 -3.46 -22.65
N VAL A 378 -11.38 -3.21 -23.59
CA VAL A 378 -11.41 -3.74 -24.96
C VAL A 378 -10.10 -4.44 -25.23
N ASN A 379 -10.14 -5.77 -25.35
CA ASN A 379 -9.00 -6.63 -25.69
C ASN A 379 -9.51 -7.94 -26.31
N TYR A 380 -8.60 -8.82 -26.70
CA TYR A 380 -8.91 -10.10 -27.33
C TYR A 380 -8.91 -11.30 -26.36
N ASN A 381 -8.97 -11.06 -25.04
CA ASN A 381 -9.02 -12.12 -24.02
C ASN A 381 -10.43 -12.71 -23.93
N ALA A 382 -10.78 -13.56 -24.89
CA ALA A 382 -12.11 -14.17 -25.01
C ALA A 382 -12.26 -15.45 -24.20
N ASP A 383 -11.14 -16.11 -23.88
CA ASP A 383 -11.10 -17.41 -23.20
C ASP A 383 -10.57 -17.27 -21.78
N SER A 384 -10.84 -18.30 -20.95
CA SER A 384 -10.34 -18.44 -19.60
C SER A 384 -10.92 -17.41 -18.59
N TYR A 385 -10.53 -17.54 -17.34
CA TYR A 385 -10.95 -16.67 -16.22
C TYR A 385 -10.50 -15.21 -16.38
N ALA A 386 -9.45 -14.95 -17.17
CA ALA A 386 -8.98 -13.59 -17.43
C ALA A 386 -9.83 -12.82 -18.45
N SER A 387 -10.79 -13.47 -19.12
CA SER A 387 -11.71 -12.80 -20.02
C SER A 387 -12.57 -11.78 -19.26
N THR A 388 -12.92 -10.66 -19.90
CA THR A 388 -13.71 -9.60 -19.30
C THR A 388 -15.08 -9.50 -19.93
N ARG A 389 -16.10 -9.10 -19.13
CA ARG A 389 -17.49 -8.94 -19.64
C ARG A 389 -17.67 -7.77 -20.61
N ASN A 390 -16.74 -6.83 -20.59
CA ASN A 390 -16.85 -5.59 -21.37
C ASN A 390 -16.20 -5.69 -22.76
N GLN A 391 -15.82 -6.88 -23.15
CA GLN A 391 -15.35 -7.12 -24.51
C GLN A 391 -16.49 -6.85 -25.50
N ASN A 392 -16.26 -5.90 -26.37
CA ASN A 392 -17.20 -5.56 -27.43
C ASN A 392 -16.57 -5.97 -28.75
N PHE A 393 -16.86 -7.19 -29.17
CA PHE A 393 -16.41 -7.69 -30.46
C PHE A 393 -17.53 -7.47 -31.46
N ASP A 394 -17.29 -6.57 -32.41
CA ASP A 394 -18.17 -6.47 -33.60
C ASP A 394 -18.11 -7.75 -34.46
N ASN A 395 -17.02 -8.50 -34.28
CA ASN A 395 -16.85 -9.82 -34.90
C ASN A 395 -16.29 -10.80 -33.86
N PRO A 396 -17.13 -11.66 -33.27
CA PRO A 396 -16.70 -12.60 -32.21
C PRO A 396 -15.77 -13.71 -32.72
N ASP A 397 -15.64 -13.93 -34.05
CA ASP A 397 -14.69 -14.87 -34.62
C ASP A 397 -13.23 -14.36 -34.59
N VAL A 398 -13.03 -13.08 -34.24
CA VAL A 398 -11.71 -12.45 -34.22
C VAL A 398 -11.23 -12.27 -32.79
N ASN A 399 -10.33 -13.13 -32.35
CA ASN A 399 -9.60 -13.04 -31.08
C ASN A 399 -8.09 -12.77 -31.29
N TYR A 400 -7.73 -12.12 -32.37
CA TYR A 400 -6.35 -11.85 -32.78
C TYR A 400 -6.20 -10.49 -33.46
N GLN A 401 -4.98 -9.96 -33.46
CA GLN A 401 -4.59 -8.74 -34.17
C GLN A 401 -3.18 -8.93 -34.80
N PRO A 402 -2.89 -8.37 -35.99
CA PRO A 402 -3.76 -7.47 -36.78
C PRO A 402 -4.92 -8.20 -37.48
N SER A 403 -6.04 -7.49 -37.64
CA SER A 403 -7.22 -8.03 -38.35
C SER A 403 -7.92 -6.92 -39.13
N ASN A 404 -8.33 -7.24 -40.37
CA ASN A 404 -9.18 -6.39 -41.21
C ASN A 404 -10.68 -6.58 -40.94
N LYS A 405 -11.03 -7.46 -39.99
CA LYS A 405 -12.42 -7.86 -39.69
C LYS A 405 -12.99 -7.21 -38.42
N THR A 406 -12.22 -6.37 -37.75
CA THR A 406 -12.63 -5.66 -36.49
C THR A 406 -12.12 -4.25 -36.51
N PRO A 407 -12.87 -3.28 -35.93
CA PRO A 407 -12.41 -1.90 -35.76
C PRO A 407 -11.48 -1.69 -34.54
N VAL A 408 -11.22 -2.74 -33.76
CA VAL A 408 -10.30 -2.62 -32.60
C VAL A 408 -8.87 -2.43 -33.10
N ALA A 409 -8.24 -1.33 -32.69
CA ALA A 409 -6.88 -0.96 -33.09
C ALA A 409 -6.12 -0.32 -31.92
N GLU A 410 -4.80 -0.34 -32.03
CA GLU A 410 -3.93 0.38 -31.09
C GLU A 410 -4.11 1.91 -31.26
N ASN A 411 -3.99 2.62 -30.16
CA ASN A 411 -3.87 4.08 -30.19
C ASN A 411 -2.39 4.48 -30.06
N THR A 412 -1.80 4.92 -31.18
CA THR A 412 -0.37 5.25 -31.26
C THR A 412 0.06 6.45 -30.42
N THR A 413 -0.89 7.26 -29.92
CA THR A 413 -0.62 8.33 -28.96
C THR A 413 -0.05 7.78 -27.65
N TYR A 414 -0.41 6.55 -27.27
CA TYR A 414 -0.01 5.91 -26.03
C TYR A 414 1.16 4.93 -26.18
N ARG A 415 2.02 5.13 -27.17
CA ARG A 415 3.24 4.33 -27.29
C ARG A 415 4.15 4.57 -26.08
N ALA A 416 4.82 3.48 -25.66
CA ALA A 416 5.82 3.55 -24.60
C ALA A 416 6.94 4.55 -24.96
N SER A 417 7.48 5.19 -23.92
CA SER A 417 8.61 6.11 -24.05
C SER A 417 9.86 5.39 -24.58
N LYS A 418 10.76 6.16 -25.18
CA LYS A 418 12.02 5.61 -25.69
C LYS A 418 13.13 5.86 -24.66
N THR A 419 13.79 4.80 -24.23
CA THR A 419 15.02 4.88 -23.43
C THR A 419 16.19 4.41 -24.28
N THR A 420 17.14 5.32 -24.54
CA THR A 420 18.37 4.95 -25.28
C THR A 420 19.44 4.54 -24.29
N LEU A 421 19.96 3.34 -24.44
CA LEU A 421 21.06 2.80 -23.64
C LEU A 421 22.32 2.73 -24.49
N ASN A 422 23.36 3.46 -24.13
CA ASN A 422 24.63 3.47 -24.83
C ASN A 422 25.69 2.73 -24.00
N ASN A 423 26.50 1.88 -24.63
CA ASN A 423 27.61 1.15 -24.00
C ASN A 423 27.20 0.35 -22.75
N VAL A 424 26.07 -0.34 -22.82
CA VAL A 424 25.54 -1.13 -21.71
C VAL A 424 26.14 -2.52 -21.68
N THR A 425 26.64 -2.93 -20.52
CA THR A 425 27.04 -4.32 -20.25
C THR A 425 26.06 -4.95 -19.29
N ILE A 426 25.50 -6.10 -19.64
CA ILE A 426 24.65 -6.89 -18.75
C ILE A 426 25.56 -7.53 -17.67
N THR A 427 25.29 -7.22 -16.42
CA THR A 427 26.10 -7.71 -15.29
C THR A 427 25.32 -7.69 -13.98
N GLN A 428 25.75 -8.50 -13.03
CA GLN A 428 25.29 -8.46 -11.63
C GLN A 428 26.24 -7.56 -10.84
N GLN A 429 25.80 -6.33 -10.53
CA GLN A 429 26.62 -5.37 -9.79
C GLN A 429 25.80 -4.50 -8.86
N LYS A 430 26.46 -4.01 -7.80
CA LYS A 430 25.89 -3.00 -6.89
C LYS A 430 25.78 -1.65 -7.60
N ILE A 431 24.83 -0.83 -7.16
CA ILE A 431 24.82 0.60 -7.48
C ILE A 431 26.01 1.24 -6.78
N SER A 432 26.92 1.84 -7.54
CA SER A 432 28.17 2.41 -6.98
C SER A 432 27.96 3.81 -6.39
N LYS A 433 27.12 4.63 -7.05
CA LYS A 433 26.83 6.00 -6.63
C LYS A 433 25.79 6.02 -5.52
N THR A 434 26.18 5.56 -4.32
CA THR A 434 25.31 5.59 -3.15
C THR A 434 26.15 5.64 -1.87
N ASN A 435 25.74 6.52 -0.93
CA ASN A 435 26.24 6.54 0.43
C ASN A 435 25.14 5.98 1.34
N ASP A 436 25.39 4.83 1.96
CA ASP A 436 24.40 4.12 2.77
C ASP A 436 24.09 4.83 4.10
N PHE A 437 24.93 5.78 4.52
CA PHE A 437 24.87 6.38 5.84
C PHE A 437 24.51 7.87 5.83
N ALA A 438 24.80 8.61 4.77
CA ALA A 438 24.65 10.07 4.73
C ALA A 438 23.24 10.51 5.09
N GLN A 439 22.21 10.05 4.36
CA GLN A 439 20.83 10.45 4.63
C GLN A 439 20.29 9.93 5.95
N ALA A 440 20.81 8.81 6.49
CA ALA A 440 20.50 8.35 7.84
C ALA A 440 21.01 9.34 8.89
N GLY A 441 22.23 9.83 8.71
CA GLY A 441 22.84 10.85 9.55
C GLY A 441 22.12 12.21 9.45
N ASP A 442 21.78 12.65 8.22
CA ASP A 442 21.01 13.88 8.00
C ASP A 442 19.66 13.82 8.73
N PHE A 443 18.96 12.71 8.62
CA PHE A 443 17.71 12.50 9.31
C PHE A 443 17.90 12.50 10.84
N TYR A 444 18.90 11.79 11.37
CA TYR A 444 19.20 11.81 12.82
C TYR A 444 19.46 13.22 13.33
N ARG A 445 20.26 14.00 12.61
CA ARG A 445 20.57 15.40 12.99
C ARG A 445 19.36 16.32 12.95
N SER A 446 18.37 16.03 12.10
CA SER A 446 17.13 16.81 12.01
C SER A 446 16.15 16.57 13.17
N LEU A 447 16.32 15.49 13.95
CA LEU A 447 15.47 15.14 15.07
C LEU A 447 15.69 16.09 16.26
N THR A 448 14.62 16.36 17.01
CA THR A 448 14.70 16.99 18.32
C THR A 448 15.39 16.07 19.34
N ASP A 449 15.85 16.62 20.45
CA ASP A 449 16.50 15.81 21.49
C ASP A 449 15.58 14.71 22.04
N THR A 450 14.29 14.99 22.23
CA THR A 450 13.29 13.99 22.64
C THR A 450 13.15 12.87 21.63
N GLU A 451 13.07 13.18 20.34
CA GLU A 451 12.97 12.17 19.28
C GLU A 451 14.24 11.32 19.17
N LYS A 452 15.42 11.93 19.38
CA LYS A 452 16.69 11.18 19.48
C LYS A 452 16.69 10.25 20.69
N ASP A 453 16.23 10.69 21.86
CA ASP A 453 16.10 9.86 23.06
C ASP A 453 15.18 8.68 22.82
N HIS A 454 14.02 8.89 22.20
CA HIS A 454 13.09 7.81 21.81
C HIS A 454 13.75 6.83 20.82
N LEU A 455 14.41 7.33 19.79
CA LEU A 455 15.12 6.48 18.81
C LEU A 455 16.17 5.60 19.50
N ILE A 456 17.03 6.18 20.33
CA ILE A 456 18.08 5.43 21.04
C ILE A 456 17.48 4.39 21.98
N SER A 457 16.47 4.77 22.76
CA SER A 457 15.78 3.85 23.69
C SER A 457 15.10 2.69 22.95
N ASN A 458 14.41 2.98 21.84
CA ASN A 458 13.74 1.96 21.03
C ASN A 458 14.74 0.98 20.40
N LEU A 459 15.85 1.49 19.82
CA LEU A 459 16.91 0.65 19.27
C LEU A 459 17.59 -0.19 20.34
N ALA A 460 17.94 0.40 21.48
CA ALA A 460 18.57 -0.32 22.57
C ALA A 460 17.66 -1.40 23.15
N GLY A 461 16.33 -1.14 23.21
CA GLY A 461 15.34 -2.11 23.66
C GLY A 461 15.26 -3.36 22.78
N ASP A 462 15.32 -3.20 21.46
CA ASP A 462 15.25 -4.31 20.52
C ASP A 462 16.62 -4.94 20.26
N LEU A 463 17.66 -4.14 19.98
CA LEU A 463 19.00 -4.63 19.71
C LEU A 463 19.65 -5.26 20.97
N GLY A 464 19.25 -4.81 22.17
CA GLY A 464 19.66 -5.39 23.45
C GLY A 464 19.20 -6.83 23.66
N GLN A 465 18.14 -7.28 22.94
CA GLN A 465 17.67 -8.66 22.97
C GLN A 465 18.52 -9.60 22.09
N VAL A 466 19.37 -9.07 21.23
CA VAL A 466 20.26 -9.85 20.36
C VAL A 466 21.39 -10.47 21.19
N THR A 467 21.51 -11.78 21.12
CA THR A 467 22.49 -12.52 21.94
C THR A 467 23.91 -12.49 21.37
N ASP A 468 24.06 -12.39 20.03
CA ASP A 468 25.35 -12.28 19.37
C ASP A 468 25.87 -10.84 19.40
N LYS A 469 26.92 -10.63 20.20
CA LYS A 469 27.56 -9.32 20.35
C LYS A 469 28.19 -8.77 19.06
N ASN A 470 28.56 -9.63 18.10
CA ASN A 470 29.09 -9.17 16.82
C ASN A 470 28.00 -8.52 15.97
N ILE A 471 26.77 -9.02 16.02
CA ILE A 471 25.62 -8.38 15.35
C ILE A 471 25.36 -6.99 15.96
N GLN A 472 25.35 -6.88 17.30
CA GLN A 472 25.20 -5.59 17.97
C GLN A 472 26.30 -4.60 17.56
N LYS A 473 27.56 -5.03 17.56
CA LYS A 473 28.72 -4.20 17.18
C LYS A 473 28.65 -3.72 15.73
N LYS A 474 28.27 -4.59 14.79
CA LYS A 474 28.06 -4.22 13.39
C LYS A 474 26.96 -3.16 13.24
N MET A 475 25.82 -3.34 13.91
CA MET A 475 24.73 -2.36 13.88
C MET A 475 25.16 -1.01 14.47
N ILE A 476 25.87 -1.02 15.60
CA ILE A 476 26.44 0.20 16.20
C ILE A 476 27.37 0.90 15.21
N THR A 477 28.21 0.13 14.49
CA THR A 477 29.11 0.66 13.47
C THR A 477 28.34 1.35 12.35
N HIS A 478 27.20 0.79 11.89
CA HIS A 478 26.34 1.43 10.90
C HIS A 478 25.83 2.79 11.41
N PHE A 479 25.32 2.83 12.65
CA PHE A 479 24.83 4.09 13.25
C PHE A 479 25.93 5.11 13.47
N TYR A 480 27.14 4.67 13.88
CA TYR A 480 28.30 5.54 14.05
C TYR A 480 28.80 6.11 12.72
N ARG A 481 28.71 5.35 11.64
CA ARG A 481 29.03 5.83 10.28
C ARG A 481 28.00 6.81 9.76
N ALA A 482 26.75 6.69 10.18
CA ALA A 482 25.70 7.67 9.87
C ALA A 482 25.91 8.98 10.63
N ASP A 483 26.13 8.89 11.94
CA ASP A 483 26.48 10.01 12.80
C ASP A 483 27.20 9.52 14.07
N ARG A 484 28.28 10.19 14.46
CA ARG A 484 29.12 9.76 15.60
C ARG A 484 28.35 9.79 16.93
N ASP A 485 27.57 10.83 17.18
CA ASP A 485 26.74 10.93 18.39
C ASP A 485 25.70 9.79 18.40
N TYR A 486 25.04 9.56 17.30
CA TYR A 486 24.06 8.48 17.15
C TYR A 486 24.65 7.11 17.52
N GLY A 487 25.75 6.72 16.91
CA GLY A 487 26.41 5.45 17.20
C GLY A 487 26.90 5.34 18.64
N MET A 488 27.50 6.41 19.20
CA MET A 488 28.00 6.41 20.58
C MET A 488 26.86 6.30 21.59
N ARG A 489 25.73 6.96 21.36
CA ARG A 489 24.57 6.87 22.24
C ARG A 489 23.98 5.46 22.26
N VAL A 490 23.85 4.81 21.09
CA VAL A 490 23.40 3.41 21.03
C VAL A 490 24.41 2.47 21.70
N ALA A 491 25.72 2.65 21.45
CA ALA A 491 26.77 1.88 22.11
C ALA A 491 26.69 1.98 23.64
N THR A 492 26.63 3.19 24.16
CA THR A 492 26.50 3.45 25.61
C THR A 492 25.25 2.78 26.20
N ALA A 493 24.10 2.88 25.52
CA ALA A 493 22.85 2.27 25.96
C ALA A 493 22.91 0.74 26.00
N LEU A 494 23.79 0.11 25.19
CA LEU A 494 24.03 -1.34 25.14
C LEU A 494 25.24 -1.80 25.96
N GLY A 495 25.95 -0.87 26.62
CA GLY A 495 27.12 -1.17 27.44
C GLY A 495 28.40 -1.48 26.65
N PHE A 496 28.57 -0.84 25.48
CA PHE A 496 29.79 -0.93 24.68
C PHE A 496 30.58 0.37 24.73
N ASP A 497 31.90 0.25 24.79
CA ASP A 497 32.82 1.35 24.58
C ASP A 497 33.20 1.47 23.08
N LYS A 498 33.81 2.60 22.69
CA LYS A 498 34.13 2.89 21.30
C LYS A 498 35.07 1.84 20.69
N GLU A 499 36.02 1.37 21.46
CA GLU A 499 36.99 0.35 21.06
C GLU A 499 36.36 -1.00 20.72
N ASP A 500 35.19 -1.28 21.30
CA ASP A 500 34.47 -2.54 21.11
C ASP A 500 33.98 -2.77 19.69
N PHE A 501 33.67 -1.70 18.92
CA PHE A 501 33.03 -1.80 17.60
C PHE A 501 33.81 -1.14 16.46
N MET A 502 34.85 -0.35 16.72
CA MET A 502 35.61 0.36 15.68
C MET A 502 36.40 -0.56 14.74
N GLY A 503 36.50 -1.85 15.03
CA GLY A 503 37.20 -2.85 14.20
C GLY A 503 36.28 -3.67 13.30
N HIS A 504 35.00 -3.37 13.30
CA HIS A 504 33.93 -4.09 12.54
C HIS A 504 33.35 -3.23 11.38
#